data_f980b95364c3532f3876c59267efa558
#
_entry.id   f980b95364c3532f3876c59267efa558
#
_cell.length_a   1.000
_cell.length_b   1.000
_cell.length_c   1.000
_cell.angle_alpha   90.00
_cell.angle_beta   90.00
_cell.angle_gamma   90.00
#
_symmetry.space_group_name_H-M   'P 1'
#
loop_
_entity.id
_entity.type
_entity.pdbx_description
1 polymer ?
#
loop_
_entity_poly.entity_id
_entity_poly.type
_entity_poly.pdbx_seq_one_letter_code
_entity_poly.pdbx_strand_id
1 'polypeptide(L)'
;MLTKEQIFAARDLQTEDVDVAEWGGSVRISVMSGRTREALMDVLQEPQAISRFQALVLASTIVGDDGAAVFSEGDIEQLRDKSPDVLVRLVDVAMRLNKIGAKATEDAEKNSVAASSGSSGSDSPAS
;
A
#
# COMPACT_ATOMS: atom_id res chain seq x y z
N MET A 1 -4.08 8.86 -30.26
CA MET A 1 -4.38 9.55 -29.00
C MET A 1 -5.59 8.91 -28.34
N LEU A 2 -5.52 8.70 -27.03
CA LEU A 2 -6.62 8.13 -26.29
C LEU A 2 -7.75 9.14 -26.13
N THR A 3 -8.99 8.66 -26.20
CA THR A 3 -10.16 9.47 -25.90
C THR A 3 -10.43 9.43 -24.39
N LYS A 4 -11.24 10.36 -23.92
CA LYS A 4 -11.65 10.39 -22.52
C LYS A 4 -12.32 9.07 -22.12
N GLU A 5 -13.19 8.55 -22.98
CA GLU A 5 -13.90 7.29 -22.72
C GLU A 5 -12.93 6.12 -22.59
N GLN A 6 -11.92 6.08 -23.47
CA GLN A 6 -10.90 5.03 -23.39
C GLN A 6 -10.08 5.13 -22.12
N ILE A 7 -9.74 6.35 -21.70
CA ILE A 7 -8.97 6.57 -20.47
C ILE A 7 -9.77 6.09 -19.27
N PHE A 8 -11.04 6.46 -19.17
CA PHE A 8 -11.86 6.06 -18.01
C PHE A 8 -12.20 4.59 -18.01
N ALA A 9 -12.21 3.94 -19.17
CA ALA A 9 -12.47 2.50 -19.25
C ALA A 9 -11.23 1.65 -18.98
N ALA A 10 -10.04 2.25 -19.04
CA ALA A 10 -8.81 1.50 -18.83
C ALA A 10 -8.67 1.03 -17.39
N ARG A 11 -8.23 -0.22 -17.23
CA ARG A 11 -7.97 -0.80 -15.91
C ARG A 11 -6.48 -0.65 -15.65
N ASP A 12 -6.11 0.44 -14.97
CA ASP A 12 -4.72 0.80 -14.77
C ASP A 12 -4.21 0.51 -13.36
N LEU A 13 -5.03 -0.09 -12.49
CA LEU A 13 -4.60 -0.46 -11.14
C LEU A 13 -4.10 -1.90 -11.15
N GLN A 14 -2.79 -2.05 -11.13
CA GLN A 14 -2.15 -3.37 -11.15
C GLN A 14 -2.50 -4.15 -9.88
N THR A 15 -2.59 -5.48 -10.02
CA THR A 15 -2.89 -6.36 -8.90
C THR A 15 -1.88 -7.48 -8.83
N GLU A 16 -1.79 -8.09 -7.66
CA GLU A 16 -0.98 -9.28 -7.42
C GLU A 16 -1.76 -10.23 -6.53
N ASP A 17 -1.88 -11.50 -6.96
CA ASP A 17 -2.56 -12.51 -6.16
C ASP A 17 -1.53 -13.18 -5.25
N VAL A 18 -1.88 -13.32 -3.99
CA VAL A 18 -0.99 -13.90 -2.96
C VAL A 18 -1.68 -15.11 -2.35
N ASP A 19 -1.00 -16.26 -2.39
CA ASP A 19 -1.52 -17.46 -1.73
C ASP A 19 -1.37 -17.32 -0.23
N VAL A 20 -2.45 -17.57 0.49
CA VAL A 20 -2.47 -17.54 1.94
C VAL A 20 -3.00 -18.90 2.41
N ALA A 21 -2.07 -19.87 2.55
CA ALA A 21 -2.43 -21.22 2.95
C ALA A 21 -3.17 -21.22 4.30
N GLU A 22 -2.78 -20.34 5.19
CA GLU A 22 -3.39 -20.19 6.51
C GLU A 22 -4.87 -19.82 6.43
N TRP A 23 -5.28 -19.18 5.35
CA TRP A 23 -6.66 -18.76 5.13
C TRP A 23 -7.40 -19.68 4.13
N GLY A 24 -6.68 -20.64 3.56
CA GLY A 24 -7.27 -21.63 2.65
C GLY A 24 -7.49 -21.14 1.23
N GLY A 25 -6.79 -20.11 0.80
CA GLY A 25 -6.96 -19.58 -0.55
C GLY A 25 -6.02 -18.44 -0.85
N SER A 26 -6.38 -17.65 -1.85
CA SER A 26 -5.57 -16.50 -2.27
C SER A 26 -6.33 -15.20 -2.03
N VAL A 27 -5.59 -14.12 -1.84
CA VAL A 27 -6.15 -12.77 -1.80
C VAL A 27 -5.53 -11.97 -2.94
N ARG A 28 -6.28 -11.00 -3.45
CA ARG A 28 -5.80 -10.11 -4.51
C ARG A 28 -5.50 -8.76 -3.91
N ILE A 29 -4.26 -8.32 -4.07
CA ILE A 29 -3.80 -7.03 -3.58
C ILE A 29 -3.65 -6.11 -4.79
N SER A 30 -4.16 -4.89 -4.65
CA SER A 30 -4.22 -3.93 -5.75
C SER A 30 -3.44 -2.67 -5.43
N VAL A 31 -2.93 -2.03 -6.47
CA VAL A 31 -2.53 -0.62 -6.38
C VAL A 31 -3.78 0.17 -6.01
N MET A 32 -3.63 1.12 -5.11
CA MET A 32 -4.73 2.00 -4.71
C MET A 32 -4.96 3.08 -5.75
N SER A 33 -6.23 3.45 -5.95
CA SER A 33 -6.53 4.67 -6.70
C SER A 33 -5.98 5.88 -5.94
N GLY A 34 -5.87 7.01 -6.62
CA GLY A 34 -5.45 8.24 -5.96
C GLY A 34 -6.33 8.61 -4.78
N ARG A 35 -7.63 8.42 -4.94
CA ARG A 35 -8.59 8.73 -3.86
C ARG A 35 -8.39 7.82 -2.65
N THR A 36 -8.22 6.51 -2.88
CA THR A 36 -8.02 5.56 -1.79
C THR A 36 -6.70 5.84 -1.08
N ARG A 37 -5.65 6.14 -1.84
CA ARG A 37 -4.34 6.45 -1.27
C ARG A 37 -4.40 7.71 -0.40
N GLU A 38 -5.09 8.75 -0.86
CA GLU A 38 -5.29 9.97 -0.07
C GLU A 38 -5.99 9.69 1.25
N ALA A 39 -7.07 8.92 1.19
CA ALA A 39 -7.83 8.60 2.40
C ALA A 39 -6.97 7.84 3.40
N LEU A 40 -6.16 6.87 2.92
CA LEU A 40 -5.26 6.13 3.78
C LEU A 40 -4.19 7.03 4.39
N MET A 41 -3.58 7.89 3.59
CA MET A 41 -2.54 8.79 4.08
C MET A 41 -3.09 9.76 5.13
N ASP A 42 -4.31 10.22 4.96
CA ASP A 42 -4.96 11.10 5.94
C ASP A 42 -5.09 10.40 7.30
N VAL A 43 -5.55 9.15 7.29
CA VAL A 43 -5.69 8.39 8.53
C VAL A 43 -4.33 8.13 9.17
N LEU A 44 -3.31 7.87 8.35
CA LEU A 44 -1.98 7.55 8.84
C LEU A 44 -1.19 8.76 9.33
N GLN A 45 -1.72 9.96 9.19
CA GLN A 45 -1.11 11.14 9.83
C GLN A 45 -1.10 11.03 11.35
N GLU A 46 -2.10 10.33 11.90
CA GLU A 46 -2.13 10.03 13.33
C GLU A 46 -1.35 8.75 13.60
N PRO A 47 -0.56 8.66 14.67
CA PRO A 47 0.12 7.42 15.00
C PRO A 47 -0.87 6.27 15.19
N GLN A 48 -0.52 5.11 14.68
CA GLN A 48 -1.38 3.93 14.74
C GLN A 48 -0.63 2.78 15.44
N ALA A 49 -1.36 1.96 16.19
CA ALA A 49 -0.84 0.68 16.63
C ALA A 49 -0.48 -0.15 15.39
N ILE A 50 0.53 -1.01 15.50
CA ILE A 50 1.03 -1.77 14.35
C ILE A 50 -0.07 -2.56 13.67
N SER A 51 -0.87 -3.30 14.45
CA SER A 51 -1.93 -4.13 13.85
C SER A 51 -3.01 -3.28 13.18
N ARG A 52 -3.27 -2.09 13.72
CA ARG A 52 -4.25 -1.19 13.10
C ARG A 52 -3.71 -0.60 11.79
N PHE A 53 -2.44 -0.22 11.78
CA PHE A 53 -1.78 0.21 10.54
C PHE A 53 -1.89 -0.88 9.47
N GLN A 54 -1.55 -2.11 9.85
CA GLN A 54 -1.61 -3.24 8.92
C GLN A 54 -3.02 -3.46 8.40
N ALA A 55 -4.01 -3.44 9.29
CA ALA A 55 -5.40 -3.63 8.90
C ALA A 55 -5.88 -2.53 7.96
N LEU A 56 -5.49 -1.28 8.22
CA LEU A 56 -5.85 -0.15 7.36
C LEU A 56 -5.25 -0.31 5.95
N VAL A 57 -3.99 -0.70 5.88
CA VAL A 57 -3.34 -0.94 4.59
C VAL A 57 -4.05 -2.05 3.83
N LEU A 58 -4.37 -3.16 4.50
CA LEU A 58 -5.01 -4.29 3.83
C LEU A 58 -6.45 -3.97 3.41
N ALA A 59 -7.19 -3.24 4.24
CA ALA A 59 -8.54 -2.83 3.86
C ALA A 59 -8.52 -1.91 2.64
N SER A 60 -7.44 -1.16 2.46
CA SER A 60 -7.29 -0.24 1.33
C SER A 60 -6.80 -0.92 0.06
N THR A 61 -6.24 -2.13 0.15
CA THR A 61 -5.54 -2.76 -0.98
C THR A 61 -6.11 -4.12 -1.38
N ILE A 62 -6.78 -4.84 -0.51
CA ILE A 62 -7.35 -6.14 -0.88
C ILE A 62 -8.66 -5.94 -1.61
N VAL A 63 -8.73 -6.54 -2.81
CA VAL A 63 -9.90 -6.41 -3.68
C VAL A 63 -10.40 -7.80 -4.08
N GLY A 64 -11.65 -7.85 -4.51
CA GLY A 64 -12.23 -9.08 -5.03
C GLY A 64 -12.00 -9.21 -6.52
N ASP A 65 -12.63 -10.24 -7.10
CA ASP A 65 -12.50 -10.55 -8.52
C ASP A 65 -12.96 -9.40 -9.40
N ASP A 66 -13.91 -8.62 -8.91
CA ASP A 66 -14.45 -7.47 -9.62
C ASP A 66 -13.61 -6.18 -9.42
N GLY A 67 -12.56 -6.27 -8.63
CA GLY A 67 -11.72 -5.11 -8.34
C GLY A 67 -12.25 -4.21 -7.24
N ALA A 68 -13.40 -4.54 -6.64
CA ALA A 68 -13.97 -3.76 -5.56
C ALA A 68 -13.36 -4.17 -4.21
N ALA A 69 -13.33 -3.24 -3.25
CA ALA A 69 -12.80 -3.52 -1.92
C ALA A 69 -13.57 -4.65 -1.25
N VAL A 70 -12.82 -5.55 -0.61
CA VAL A 70 -13.41 -6.66 0.14
C VAL A 70 -13.78 -6.21 1.55
N PHE A 71 -13.01 -5.31 2.13
CA PHE A 71 -13.18 -4.86 3.52
C PHE A 71 -13.61 -3.40 3.58
N SER A 72 -14.29 -3.05 4.66
CA SER A 72 -14.71 -1.70 4.96
C SER A 72 -14.16 -1.27 6.31
N GLU A 73 -14.44 -0.04 6.71
CA GLU A 73 -14.00 0.48 8.01
C GLU A 73 -14.47 -0.39 9.18
N GLY A 74 -15.65 -0.98 9.06
CA GLY A 74 -16.19 -1.84 10.11
C GLY A 74 -15.44 -3.14 10.30
N ASP A 75 -14.57 -3.50 9.35
CA ASP A 75 -13.83 -4.77 9.40
C ASP A 75 -12.43 -4.64 10.00
N ILE A 76 -11.99 -3.42 10.29
CA ILE A 76 -10.62 -3.17 10.74
C ILE A 76 -10.29 -3.95 12.00
N GLU A 77 -11.17 -3.94 13.00
CA GLU A 77 -10.89 -4.62 14.25
C GLU A 77 -10.77 -6.13 14.08
N GLN A 78 -11.59 -6.73 13.21
CA GLN A 78 -11.49 -8.16 12.93
C GLN A 78 -10.20 -8.51 12.20
N LEU A 79 -9.76 -7.64 11.28
CA LEU A 79 -8.48 -7.86 10.60
C LEU A 79 -7.31 -7.85 11.56
N ARG A 80 -7.36 -6.99 12.58
CA ARG A 80 -6.29 -6.90 13.58
C ARG A 80 -6.09 -8.20 14.37
N ASP A 81 -7.11 -9.05 14.40
CA ASP A 81 -7.06 -10.32 15.13
C ASP A 81 -6.49 -11.47 14.31
N LYS A 82 -6.09 -11.22 13.07
CA LYS A 82 -5.47 -12.25 12.24
C LYS A 82 -4.01 -12.44 12.61
N SER A 83 -3.42 -13.54 12.09
CA SER A 83 -2.04 -13.89 12.38
C SER A 83 -1.08 -12.74 12.03
N PRO A 84 -0.19 -12.34 12.95
CA PRO A 84 0.79 -11.31 12.64
C PRO A 84 1.67 -11.65 11.43
N ASP A 85 2.03 -12.93 11.28
CA ASP A 85 2.86 -13.36 10.15
C ASP A 85 2.15 -13.12 8.82
N VAL A 86 0.85 -13.43 8.76
CA VAL A 86 0.07 -13.22 7.55
C VAL A 86 -0.09 -11.73 7.27
N LEU A 87 -0.39 -10.95 8.31
CA LEU A 87 -0.57 -9.51 8.16
C LEU A 87 0.70 -8.85 7.61
N VAL A 88 1.86 -9.19 8.18
CA VAL A 88 3.15 -8.64 7.71
C VAL A 88 3.40 -9.01 6.26
N ARG A 89 3.18 -10.28 5.92
CA ARG A 89 3.45 -10.76 4.57
C ARG A 89 2.60 -10.05 3.53
N LEU A 90 1.31 -9.87 3.83
CA LEU A 90 0.40 -9.20 2.90
C LEU A 90 0.67 -7.71 2.83
N VAL A 91 0.97 -7.07 3.95
CA VAL A 91 1.31 -5.64 3.98
C VAL A 91 2.59 -5.38 3.18
N ASP A 92 3.59 -6.27 3.28
CA ASP A 92 4.81 -6.11 2.50
C ASP A 92 4.52 -6.09 1.00
N VAL A 93 3.64 -6.98 0.53
CA VAL A 93 3.24 -6.98 -0.88
C VAL A 93 2.51 -5.69 -1.23
N ALA A 94 1.57 -5.27 -0.38
CA ALA A 94 0.78 -4.06 -0.63
C ALA A 94 1.67 -2.82 -0.70
N MET A 95 2.62 -2.68 0.23
CA MET A 95 3.52 -1.53 0.27
C MET A 95 4.45 -1.53 -0.94
N ARG A 96 5.00 -2.68 -1.29
CA ARG A 96 5.86 -2.80 -2.46
C ARG A 96 5.13 -2.45 -3.75
N LEU A 97 3.93 -3.01 -3.92
CA LEU A 97 3.14 -2.79 -5.12
C LEU A 97 2.76 -1.32 -5.27
N ASN A 98 2.44 -0.66 -4.17
CA ASN A 98 2.07 0.75 -4.15
C ASN A 98 3.25 1.70 -4.03
N LYS A 99 4.46 1.17 -3.94
CA LYS A 99 5.71 1.95 -3.88
C LYS A 99 5.75 2.91 -2.71
N ILE A 100 5.36 2.41 -1.53
CA ILE A 100 5.39 3.18 -0.29
C ILE A 100 6.07 2.36 0.79
N GLY A 101 6.37 2.98 1.92
CA GLY A 101 7.00 2.32 3.06
C GLY A 101 8.51 2.33 2.96
N ALA A 102 9.12 1.25 3.49
CA ALA A 102 10.58 1.18 3.64
C ALA A 102 11.32 1.34 2.32
N LYS A 103 10.81 0.72 1.25
CA LYS A 103 11.46 0.81 -0.06
C LYS A 103 11.44 2.23 -0.59
N ALA A 104 10.31 2.91 -0.46
CA ALA A 104 10.20 4.31 -0.87
C ALA A 104 11.15 5.19 -0.06
N THR A 105 11.26 4.92 1.24
CA THR A 105 12.18 5.63 2.12
C THR A 105 13.63 5.40 1.70
N GLU A 106 13.99 4.16 1.41
CA GLU A 106 15.34 3.83 0.93
C GLU A 106 15.67 4.57 -0.35
N ASP A 107 14.75 4.57 -1.30
CA ASP A 107 14.96 5.27 -2.57
C ASP A 107 15.13 6.76 -2.36
N ALA A 108 14.34 7.35 -1.47
CA ALA A 108 14.45 8.76 -1.14
C ALA A 108 15.80 9.07 -0.48
N GLU A 109 16.25 8.22 0.44
CA GLU A 109 17.54 8.37 1.09
C GLU A 109 18.68 8.29 0.10
N LYS A 110 18.64 7.33 -0.82
CA LYS A 110 19.66 7.20 -1.86
C LYS A 110 19.70 8.43 -2.74
N ASN A 111 18.56 8.95 -3.12
CA ASN A 111 18.48 10.14 -3.93
C ASN A 111 19.02 11.35 -3.18
N SER A 112 18.72 11.46 -1.89
CA SER A 112 19.23 12.55 -1.06
C SER A 112 20.74 12.51 -0.95
N VAL A 113 21.30 11.34 -0.74
CA VAL A 113 22.76 11.17 -0.64
C VAL A 113 23.43 11.49 -1.98
N ALA A 114 22.84 11.06 -3.04
CA ALA A 114 23.38 11.31 -4.38
C ALA A 114 23.34 12.79 -4.75
N ALA A 115 22.35 13.44 -4.33
CA ALA A 115 22.21 14.86 -4.56
C ALA A 115 23.09 15.66 -3.63
N SER A 116 22.99 15.16 -2.69
CA SER A 116 23.33 15.29 -2.03
C SER A 116 23.83 15.38 -1.80
N SER A 117 23.69 15.65 -1.87
CA SER A 117 24.02 15.15 -1.72
C SER A 117 23.97 15.24 -1.50
N GLY A 118 23.89 16.22 -1.51
CA GLY A 118 23.87 15.81 -1.49
C GLY A 118 23.58 15.97 -0.94
N SER A 119 23.48 16.86 -0.90
CA SER A 119 23.28 16.35 -0.60
C SER A 119 23.06 16.29 -0.16
N SER A 120 23.17 17.35 -0.03
CA SER A 120 23.12 16.70 0.30
C SER A 120 23.00 16.55 0.67
N GLY A 121 23.17 17.69 0.93
CA GLY A 121 23.18 17.06 1.09
C GLY A 121 23.02 17.06 1.53
N SER A 122 22.91 17.76 1.66
CA SER A 122 22.81 17.06 1.85
C SER A 122 22.59 16.77 2.32
N ASP A 123 22.53 17.59 2.55
CA ASP A 123 22.40 16.77 2.81
C ASP A 123 22.11 16.52 3.24
N SER A 124 21.95 17.09 3.40
CA SER A 124 21.69 16.28 3.53
C SER A 124 21.37 16.08 3.94
N PRO A 125 21.37 16.44 4.10
CA PRO A 125 21.06 15.86 4.24
C PRO A 125 20.70 15.68 4.46
N ALA A 126 20.62 16.20 4.41
CA ALA A 126 20.33 15.61 4.30
C ALA A 126 20.02 15.43 4.45
N SER A 127 19.79 15.91 4.47
CA SER A 127 19.48 15.21 4.25
C SER A 127 19.31 15.00 4.33
#